data_d0d0a6b10185044b49d2ca1fb076efec
#
_entry.id   d0d0a6b10185044b49d2ca1fb076efec
#
_cell.length_a   1.000
_cell.length_b   1.000
_cell.length_c   1.000
_cell.angle_alpha   90.00
_cell.angle_beta   90.00
_cell.angle_gamma   90.00
#
_symmetry.space_group_name_H-M   'P 1'
#
loop_
_entity.id
_entity.type
_entity.pdbx_description
1 polymer ?
#
loop_
_entity_poly.entity_id
_entity_poly.type
_entity_poly.pdbx_seq_one_letter_code
_entity_poly.pdbx_strand_id
1 'polypeptide(L)'
;ANGIKTGYTVKAGRCLVSSAIRNGMQLVAVVLDSPQMFERSSELLENTYSEFNLVKIIDPERFDNIIFDKNKKNVYELSKPEKFIYPVGKNEKIVCDVNFDSFAEESVGINEKVGEIKIYCSKQLIFSQNIYTLSMHTN
;
A
#
# COMPACT_ATOMS: atom_id res chain seq x y z
N ALA A 1 5.16 9.58 21.43
CA ALA A 1 6.26 10.01 20.55
C ALA A 1 7.45 9.09 20.76
N ASN A 2 8.14 8.72 19.66
CA ASN A 2 9.31 7.85 19.71
C ASN A 2 10.56 8.49 19.07
N GLY A 3 10.52 9.78 18.79
CA GLY A 3 11.63 10.57 18.31
C GLY A 3 11.30 12.04 18.31
N ILE A 4 12.22 12.86 18.88
CA ILE A 4 12.09 14.30 18.91
C ILE A 4 13.47 14.93 18.68
N LYS A 5 13.50 15.95 17.81
CA LYS A 5 14.66 16.81 17.60
C LYS A 5 14.22 18.27 17.55
N THR A 6 14.76 19.07 18.46
CA THR A 6 14.56 20.52 18.47
C THR A 6 15.71 21.26 17.81
N GLY A 7 15.44 22.40 17.24
CA GLY A 7 16.42 23.31 16.70
C GLY A 7 16.02 24.77 16.96
N TYR A 8 17.02 25.62 17.15
CA TYR A 8 16.82 27.06 17.29
C TYR A 8 17.98 27.85 16.68
N THR A 9 17.66 28.81 15.86
CA THR A 9 18.59 29.90 15.48
C THR A 9 17.82 31.19 15.45
N VAL A 10 18.53 32.34 15.64
CA VAL A 10 17.89 33.67 15.59
C VAL A 10 17.14 33.90 14.26
N LYS A 11 17.64 33.33 13.15
CA LYS A 11 17.05 33.49 11.83
C LYS A 11 15.92 32.50 11.55
N ALA A 12 16.03 31.27 12.06
CA ALA A 12 15.07 30.17 11.76
C ALA A 12 13.96 30.03 12.84
N GLY A 13 14.08 30.73 13.94
CA GLY A 13 13.16 30.58 15.06
C GLY A 13 13.22 29.22 15.76
N ARG A 14 12.15 28.85 16.45
CA ARG A 14 12.01 27.54 17.10
C ARG A 14 11.47 26.50 16.14
N CYS A 15 12.20 25.41 15.99
CA CYS A 15 11.86 24.32 15.08
C CYS A 15 11.80 22.99 15.85
N LEU A 16 10.90 22.09 15.41
CA LEU A 16 10.69 20.77 15.98
C LEU A 16 10.44 19.76 14.88
N VAL A 17 11.14 18.64 14.93
CA VAL A 17 10.78 17.40 14.22
C VAL A 17 10.39 16.37 15.27
N SER A 18 9.20 15.82 15.16
CA SER A 18 8.69 14.81 16.07
C SER A 18 8.15 13.60 15.30
N SER A 19 8.20 12.44 15.93
CA SER A 19 7.67 11.19 15.37
C SER A 19 6.84 10.46 16.41
N ALA A 20 5.76 9.83 15.95
CA ALA A 20 4.92 8.96 16.76
C ALA A 20 4.47 7.74 15.96
N ILE A 21 4.19 6.63 16.67
CA ILE A 21 3.59 5.42 16.09
C ILE A 21 2.27 5.17 16.82
N ARG A 22 1.21 4.91 16.04
CA ARG A 22 -0.09 4.46 16.55
C ARG A 22 -0.68 3.42 15.59
N ASN A 23 -1.09 2.26 16.11
CA ASN A 23 -1.67 1.16 15.33
C ASN A 23 -0.82 0.77 14.11
N GLY A 24 0.51 0.76 14.24
CA GLY A 24 1.45 0.43 13.17
C GLY A 24 1.75 1.57 12.20
N MET A 25 1.01 2.69 12.23
CA MET A 25 1.25 3.85 11.39
C MET A 25 2.24 4.80 12.08
N GLN A 26 3.39 5.03 11.45
CA GLN A 26 4.36 6.01 11.89
C GLN A 26 4.14 7.34 11.17
N LEU A 27 4.04 8.41 11.94
CA LEU A 27 3.96 9.78 11.43
C LEU A 27 5.17 10.59 11.87
N VAL A 28 5.54 11.54 11.04
CA VAL A 28 6.56 12.55 11.33
C VAL A 28 5.95 13.93 11.12
N ALA A 29 6.00 14.77 12.14
CA ALA A 29 5.59 16.16 12.05
C ALA A 29 6.83 17.06 12.06
N VAL A 30 6.84 18.05 11.16
CA VAL A 30 7.87 19.09 11.07
C VAL A 30 7.21 20.44 11.29
N VAL A 31 7.63 21.13 12.34
CA VAL A 31 7.15 22.47 12.69
C VAL A 31 8.33 23.43 12.66
N LEU A 32 8.21 24.49 11.88
CA LEU A 32 9.25 25.49 11.70
C LEU A 32 8.77 26.85 12.20
N ASP A 33 9.68 27.62 12.80
CA ASP A 33 9.48 28.98 13.27
C ASP A 33 8.19 29.17 14.11
N SER A 34 8.00 28.31 15.11
CA SER A 34 6.82 28.38 15.98
C SER A 34 7.18 28.42 17.44
N PRO A 35 6.78 29.48 18.18
CA PRO A 35 6.91 29.52 19.62
C PRO A 35 6.20 28.37 20.33
N GLN A 36 5.09 27.88 19.74
CA GLN A 36 4.25 26.79 20.26
C GLN A 36 4.54 25.47 19.52
N MET A 37 5.81 25.20 19.20
CA MET A 37 6.19 24.06 18.35
C MET A 37 5.73 22.69 18.88
N PHE A 38 5.68 22.49 20.19
CA PHE A 38 5.23 21.22 20.79
C PHE A 38 3.73 21.02 20.65
N GLU A 39 2.93 22.06 20.93
CA GLU A 39 1.47 22.03 20.78
C GLU A 39 1.08 21.81 19.32
N ARG A 40 1.67 22.58 18.41
CA ARG A 40 1.44 22.44 16.97
C ARG A 40 1.80 21.05 16.44
N SER A 41 2.91 20.52 16.91
CA SER A 41 3.31 19.16 16.52
C SER A 41 2.32 18.11 17.01
N SER A 42 1.84 18.24 18.25
CA SER A 42 0.84 17.34 18.82
C SER A 42 -0.49 17.41 18.03
N GLU A 43 -0.97 18.63 17.76
CA GLU A 43 -2.17 18.85 16.95
C GLU A 43 -2.08 18.21 15.55
N LEU A 44 -0.95 18.39 14.86
CA LEU A 44 -0.72 17.80 13.54
C LEU A 44 -0.80 16.26 13.58
N LEU A 45 -0.11 15.65 14.56
CA LEU A 45 -0.11 14.19 14.71
C LEU A 45 -1.51 13.66 15.05
N GLU A 46 -2.21 14.28 16.02
CA GLU A 46 -3.54 13.83 16.43
C GLU A 46 -4.57 14.01 15.31
N ASN A 47 -4.57 15.13 14.61
CA ASN A 47 -5.45 15.36 13.47
C ASN A 47 -5.21 14.31 12.37
N THR A 48 -3.95 14.04 12.02
CA THR A 48 -3.61 13.03 11.01
C THR A 48 -4.04 11.64 11.44
N TYR A 49 -3.81 11.23 12.70
CA TYR A 49 -4.30 9.94 13.21
C TYR A 49 -5.82 9.86 13.26
N SER A 50 -6.52 10.99 13.39
CA SER A 50 -7.98 11.02 13.36
C SER A 50 -8.53 10.86 11.93
N GLU A 51 -7.79 11.28 10.91
CA GLU A 51 -8.22 11.29 9.51
C GLU A 51 -7.84 10.03 8.74
N PHE A 52 -6.71 9.42 9.06
CA PHE A 52 -6.17 8.28 8.31
C PHE A 52 -6.15 7.00 9.14
N ASN A 53 -6.44 5.89 8.46
CA ASN A 53 -6.28 4.54 9.00
C ASN A 53 -5.32 3.74 8.13
N LEU A 54 -4.46 2.95 8.77
CA LEU A 54 -3.59 2.03 8.05
C LEU A 54 -4.39 0.78 7.66
N VAL A 55 -4.58 0.57 6.35
CA VAL A 55 -5.39 -0.53 5.81
C VAL A 55 -4.51 -1.52 5.08
N LYS A 56 -4.62 -2.81 5.42
CA LYS A 56 -4.03 -3.90 4.65
C LYS A 56 -4.91 -4.16 3.43
N ILE A 57 -4.50 -3.68 2.26
CA ILE A 57 -5.26 -3.77 1.00
C ILE A 57 -5.02 -5.12 0.33
N ILE A 58 -3.76 -5.57 0.27
CA ILE A 58 -3.41 -6.91 -0.22
C ILE A 58 -2.89 -7.75 0.93
N ASP A 59 -3.49 -8.92 1.08
CA ASP A 59 -3.05 -9.98 1.97
C ASP A 59 -2.70 -11.21 1.10
N PRO A 60 -1.41 -11.53 0.91
CA PRO A 60 -1.00 -12.68 0.08
C PRO A 60 -1.56 -14.02 0.54
N GLU A 61 -1.86 -14.16 1.84
CA GLU A 61 -2.42 -15.39 2.41
C GLU A 61 -3.90 -15.60 2.03
N ARG A 62 -4.58 -14.56 1.56
CA ARG A 62 -5.96 -14.59 1.10
C ARG A 62 -6.09 -14.64 -0.43
N PHE A 63 -4.97 -14.62 -1.12
CA PHE A 63 -4.95 -14.66 -2.58
C PHE A 63 -5.02 -16.13 -3.03
N ASP A 64 -6.09 -16.46 -3.75
CA ASP A 64 -6.18 -17.74 -4.44
C ASP A 64 -5.30 -17.68 -5.69
N ASN A 65 -4.21 -18.43 -5.68
CA ASN A 65 -3.19 -18.43 -6.71
C ASN A 65 -3.33 -19.57 -7.72
N ILE A 66 -4.50 -20.22 -7.76
CA ILE A 66 -4.77 -21.31 -8.70
C ILE A 66 -5.84 -20.86 -9.70
N ILE A 67 -5.55 -21.06 -10.98
CA ILE A 67 -6.48 -20.78 -12.07
C ILE A 67 -6.52 -21.94 -13.05
N PHE A 68 -7.66 -22.13 -13.67
CA PHE A 68 -7.86 -23.15 -14.71
C PHE A 68 -7.93 -22.50 -16.08
N ASP A 69 -7.42 -23.20 -17.11
CA ASP A 69 -7.70 -22.81 -18.49
C ASP A 69 -9.20 -22.92 -18.81
N LYS A 70 -9.61 -22.35 -19.95
CA LYS A 70 -11.00 -22.33 -20.39
C LYS A 70 -11.63 -23.75 -20.51
N ASN A 71 -10.83 -24.73 -20.83
CA ASN A 71 -11.27 -26.12 -21.03
C ASN A 71 -11.11 -26.96 -19.75
N LYS A 72 -10.57 -26.36 -18.65
CA LYS A 72 -10.25 -27.03 -17.39
C LYS A 72 -9.31 -28.23 -17.55
N LYS A 73 -8.51 -28.24 -18.60
CA LYS A 73 -7.51 -29.28 -18.85
C LYS A 73 -6.22 -29.01 -18.07
N ASN A 74 -5.86 -27.75 -17.96
CA ASN A 74 -4.63 -27.33 -17.28
C ASN A 74 -4.97 -26.50 -16.04
N VAL A 75 -4.17 -26.71 -15.01
CA VAL A 75 -4.19 -25.96 -13.76
C VAL A 75 -2.89 -25.18 -13.67
N TYR A 76 -2.99 -23.90 -13.46
CA TYR A 76 -1.84 -23.02 -13.33
C TYR A 76 -1.74 -22.51 -11.91
N GLU A 77 -0.54 -22.53 -11.36
CA GLU A 77 -0.20 -21.82 -10.15
C GLU A 77 0.34 -20.43 -10.51
N LEU A 78 -0.19 -19.40 -9.88
CA LEU A 78 0.19 -18.01 -10.13
C LEU A 78 1.12 -17.47 -9.03
N SER A 79 1.90 -16.46 -9.39
CA SER A 79 2.65 -15.68 -8.41
C SER A 79 1.71 -14.98 -7.44
N LYS A 80 1.99 -15.08 -6.14
CA LYS A 80 1.23 -14.33 -5.13
C LYS A 80 1.63 -12.85 -5.16
N PRO A 81 0.67 -11.95 -4.94
CA PRO A 81 0.98 -10.53 -4.82
C PRO A 81 1.75 -10.24 -3.53
N GLU A 82 2.50 -9.16 -3.53
CA GLU A 82 3.14 -8.66 -2.33
C GLU A 82 2.10 -8.08 -1.36
N LYS A 83 2.42 -8.18 -0.07
CA LYS A 83 1.60 -7.54 0.97
C LYS A 83 1.64 -6.03 0.77
N PHE A 84 0.46 -5.42 0.64
CA PHE A 84 0.35 -3.99 0.47
C PHE A 84 -0.53 -3.36 1.56
N ILE A 85 0.06 -2.40 2.28
CA ILE A 85 -0.57 -1.65 3.37
C ILE A 85 -0.46 -0.18 3.02
N TYR A 86 -1.56 0.56 3.15
CA TYR A 86 -1.62 1.97 2.76
C TYR A 86 -2.44 2.79 3.77
N PRO A 87 -2.02 4.03 4.11
CA PRO A 87 -2.83 4.94 4.91
C PRO A 87 -3.98 5.49 4.07
N VAL A 88 -5.21 5.20 4.47
CA VAL A 88 -6.44 5.61 3.76
C VAL A 88 -7.18 6.64 4.59
N GLY A 89 -7.46 7.79 4.00
CA GLY A 89 -8.25 8.86 4.60
C GLY A 89 -9.75 8.52 4.65
N LYS A 90 -10.48 9.13 5.58
CA LYS A 90 -11.92 8.86 5.80
C LYS A 90 -12.79 9.02 4.55
N ASN A 91 -12.42 9.91 3.65
CA ASN A 91 -13.19 10.21 2.44
C ASN A 91 -12.56 9.60 1.17
N GLU A 92 -11.50 8.83 1.31
CA GLU A 92 -10.83 8.18 0.20
C GLU A 92 -11.47 6.83 -0.12
N LYS A 93 -11.49 6.48 -1.40
CA LYS A 93 -12.00 5.20 -1.89
C LYS A 93 -10.88 4.39 -2.51
N ILE A 94 -10.76 3.15 -2.05
CA ILE A 94 -9.85 2.18 -2.63
C ILE A 94 -10.60 1.36 -3.69
N VAL A 95 -10.00 1.26 -4.87
CA VAL A 95 -10.46 0.40 -5.96
C VAL A 95 -9.31 -0.55 -6.30
N CYS A 96 -9.60 -1.85 -6.22
CA CYS A 96 -8.69 -2.89 -6.64
C CYS A 96 -9.18 -3.40 -8.00
N ASP A 97 -8.33 -3.29 -9.00
CA ASP A 97 -8.56 -3.78 -10.36
C ASP A 97 -7.60 -4.92 -10.64
N VAL A 98 -8.14 -6.09 -10.96
CA VAL A 98 -7.36 -7.30 -11.26
C VAL A 98 -7.75 -7.73 -12.67
N ASN A 99 -6.82 -7.57 -13.60
CA ASN A 99 -7.00 -7.97 -14.98
C ASN A 99 -6.13 -9.18 -15.29
N PHE A 100 -6.72 -10.16 -15.96
CA PHE A 100 -5.99 -11.28 -16.53
C PHE A 100 -5.96 -11.13 -18.04
N ASP A 101 -4.75 -11.06 -18.59
CA ASP A 101 -4.53 -11.09 -20.04
C ASP A 101 -4.80 -12.51 -20.52
N SER A 102 -5.83 -12.68 -21.36
CA SER A 102 -6.20 -13.88 -22.14
C SER A 102 -5.63 -15.25 -21.73
N PHE A 103 -6.06 -15.80 -20.61
CA PHE A 103 -6.07 -17.26 -20.39
C PHE A 103 -7.02 -18.00 -21.36
N ALA A 104 -7.53 -17.29 -22.37
CA ALA A 104 -8.74 -17.70 -23.07
C ALA A 104 -8.49 -18.62 -24.28
N GLU A 105 -7.32 -18.61 -24.90
CA GLU A 105 -7.21 -19.22 -26.23
C GLU A 105 -6.01 -20.13 -26.49
N GLU A 106 -4.90 -19.98 -25.72
CA GLU A 106 -3.69 -20.80 -25.94
C GLU A 106 -3.09 -21.27 -24.59
N SER A 107 -2.28 -22.32 -24.64
CA SER A 107 -1.50 -22.77 -23.48
C SER A 107 -0.47 -21.71 -23.11
N VAL A 108 -0.56 -21.23 -21.89
CA VAL A 108 0.39 -20.25 -21.33
C VAL A 108 1.63 -20.99 -20.81
N GLY A 109 2.82 -20.48 -21.08
CA GLY A 109 4.07 -21.02 -20.59
C GLY A 109 4.31 -20.71 -19.11
N ILE A 110 5.39 -21.26 -18.56
CA ILE A 110 5.85 -20.96 -17.18
C ILE A 110 6.63 -19.65 -17.20
N ASN A 111 6.51 -18.83 -16.15
CA ASN A 111 7.08 -17.49 -16.03
C ASN A 111 6.55 -16.47 -17.05
N GLU A 112 5.40 -16.71 -17.62
CA GLU A 112 4.74 -15.74 -18.48
C GLU A 112 3.83 -14.80 -17.67
N LYS A 113 3.79 -13.53 -18.07
CA LYS A 113 2.85 -12.56 -17.50
C LYS A 113 1.44 -12.92 -17.96
N VAL A 114 0.55 -13.10 -17.01
CA VAL A 114 -0.84 -13.48 -17.27
C VAL A 114 -1.86 -12.50 -16.74
N GLY A 115 -1.39 -11.51 -16.02
CA GLY A 115 -2.28 -10.48 -15.50
C GLY A 115 -1.55 -9.37 -14.73
N GLU A 116 -2.34 -8.48 -14.20
CA GLU A 116 -1.86 -7.33 -13.44
C GLU A 116 -2.87 -6.96 -12.34
N ILE A 117 -2.36 -6.61 -11.17
CA ILE A 117 -3.12 -6.01 -10.08
C ILE A 117 -2.81 -4.52 -10.07
N LYS A 118 -3.84 -3.68 -10.08
CA LYS A 118 -3.75 -2.23 -9.90
C LYS A 118 -4.61 -1.78 -8.73
N ILE A 119 -4.07 -0.93 -7.89
CA ILE A 119 -4.80 -0.34 -6.78
C ILE A 119 -4.80 1.17 -6.93
N TYR A 120 -5.99 1.72 -6.85
CA TYR A 120 -6.22 3.16 -6.93
C TYR A 120 -6.77 3.66 -5.59
N CYS A 121 -6.26 4.82 -5.15
CA CYS A 121 -6.84 5.61 -4.08
C CYS A 121 -7.38 6.91 -4.68
N SER A 122 -8.68 7.16 -4.58
CA SER A 122 -9.34 8.34 -5.14
C SER A 122 -8.94 8.64 -6.60
N LYS A 123 -8.88 7.58 -7.45
CA LYS A 123 -8.47 7.58 -8.87
C LYS A 123 -6.96 7.70 -9.12
N GLN A 124 -6.14 7.89 -8.11
CA GLN A 124 -4.69 7.86 -8.25
C GLN A 124 -4.18 6.43 -8.13
N LEU A 125 -3.35 5.98 -9.08
CA LEU A 125 -2.66 4.69 -8.98
C LEU A 125 -1.65 4.75 -7.84
N ILE A 126 -1.79 3.85 -6.85
CA ILE A 126 -0.91 3.77 -5.68
C ILE A 126 -0.09 2.48 -5.63
N PHE A 127 -0.51 1.46 -6.38
CA PHE A 127 0.21 0.18 -6.46
C PHE A 127 -0.10 -0.51 -7.79
N SER A 128 0.90 -1.17 -8.35
CA SER A 128 0.76 -2.04 -9.52
C SER A 128 1.74 -3.20 -9.42
N GLN A 129 1.27 -4.41 -9.71
CA GLN A 129 2.09 -5.62 -9.74
C GLN A 129 1.60 -6.57 -10.82
N ASN A 130 2.54 -7.13 -11.60
CA ASN A 130 2.24 -8.17 -12.57
C ASN A 130 2.03 -9.53 -11.89
N ILE A 131 1.18 -10.36 -12.49
CA ILE A 131 0.93 -11.75 -12.10
C ILE A 131 1.56 -12.64 -13.16
N TYR A 132 2.32 -13.65 -12.71
CA TYR A 132 3.03 -14.60 -13.56
C TYR A 132 2.58 -16.03 -13.26
N THR A 133 2.69 -16.90 -14.24
CA THR A 133 2.59 -18.36 -14.05
C THR A 133 3.86 -18.89 -13.39
N LEU A 134 3.71 -19.73 -12.38
CA LEU A 134 4.82 -20.39 -11.68
C LEU A 134 4.95 -21.87 -12.08
N SER A 135 3.82 -22.56 -12.21
CA SER A 135 3.77 -23.96 -12.60
C SER A 135 2.49 -24.27 -13.38
N MET A 136 2.51 -25.36 -14.13
CA MET A 136 1.36 -25.89 -14.86
C MET A 136 1.24 -27.39 -14.61
N HIS A 137 0.05 -27.86 -14.33
CA HIS A 137 -0.29 -29.27 -14.21
C HIS A 137 -1.44 -29.61 -15.17
N THR A 138 -1.33 -30.72 -15.86
CA THR A 138 -2.41 -31.24 -16.72
C THR A 138 -3.27 -32.17 -15.87
N ASN A 139 -4.58 -31.96 -15.91
CA ASN A 139 -5.58 -32.79 -15.22
C ASN A 139 -5.79 -34.11 -15.96
#